data_4bd8e036878ce89fd2cb4d0295790a7a
#
_entry.id   4bd8e036878ce89fd2cb4d0295790a7a
#
_cell.length_a   1.000
_cell.length_b   1.000
_cell.length_c   1.000
_cell.angle_alpha   90.00
_cell.angle_beta   90.00
_cell.angle_gamma   90.00
#
_symmetry.space_group_name_H-M   'P 1'
#
loop_
_entity.id
_entity.type
_entity.pdbx_description
1 polymer ?
#
loop_
_entity_poly.entity_id
_entity_poly.type
_entity_poly.pdbx_seq_one_letter_code
_entity_poly.pdbx_strand_id
1 'polypeptide(L)'
;MPIKNLLKASLAGAALLALSFTGASAAPSIPCGTAKLIVPWGAGGGTDVIFRQMVDKVNKNGAKPQLQVVNVGGQGGNKGAKQASKAKPDGCTLFAIHQSAITSYFTGRIDITWDAFETISMVTSTPSIIGANVNTPYNNISELVAAAKKAPGTITAGGTFGSTSQFVFLLLEDATGVKFKHVSYDGTKQRMTALLADNIKLGEINLAAAIKFIKAGKLKALGVTNDARLDQIPDIKTAQEQGANVIFAVERGVVAPKGTSAEIVKHYAKMFEGAAMDKDFKAAMHLSLIHISEPTRQDR
;
A
#
# COMPACT_ATOMS: atom_id res chain seq x y z
N MET A 1 -2.54 -89.14 -40.43
CA MET A 1 -1.89 -88.90 -39.11
C MET A 1 -1.43 -87.47 -39.08
N PRO A 2 -1.77 -86.67 -38.11
CA PRO A 2 -1.77 -85.24 -38.22
C PRO A 2 -0.52 -84.59 -37.57
N ILE A 3 -0.08 -83.52 -38.20
CA ILE A 3 1.01 -82.65 -37.72
C ILE A 3 0.33 -81.32 -37.28
N LYS A 4 0.50 -81.05 -36.01
CA LYS A 4 0.05 -79.78 -35.41
C LYS A 4 1.20 -78.77 -35.45
N ASN A 5 1.03 -77.68 -36.17
CA ASN A 5 1.90 -76.51 -36.17
C ASN A 5 1.47 -75.59 -35.04
N LEU A 6 2.40 -75.33 -34.13
CA LEU A 6 2.27 -74.24 -33.16
C LEU A 6 2.96 -73.01 -33.71
N LEU A 7 2.18 -71.99 -34.06
CA LEU A 7 2.69 -70.63 -34.27
C LEU A 7 2.89 -70.00 -32.89
N LYS A 8 4.12 -69.60 -32.60
CA LYS A 8 4.44 -68.70 -31.49
C LYS A 8 4.40 -67.26 -32.01
N ALA A 9 3.35 -66.54 -31.66
CA ALA A 9 3.31 -65.08 -31.87
C ALA A 9 4.10 -64.35 -30.80
N SER A 10 5.13 -63.65 -31.15
CA SER A 10 5.92 -62.78 -30.32
C SER A 10 5.26 -61.42 -30.26
N LEU A 11 4.61 -61.10 -29.12
CA LEU A 11 4.16 -59.69 -28.83
C LEU A 11 5.37 -58.89 -28.39
N ALA A 12 5.88 -58.03 -29.25
CA ALA A 12 6.80 -56.97 -28.91
C ALA A 12 5.97 -55.81 -28.32
N GLY A 13 5.96 -55.68 -27.00
CA GLY A 13 5.36 -54.56 -26.32
C GLY A 13 6.23 -53.30 -26.49
N ALA A 14 5.77 -52.37 -27.28
CA ALA A 14 6.34 -51.03 -27.35
C ALA A 14 5.85 -50.24 -26.12
N ALA A 15 6.67 -50.14 -25.07
CA ALA A 15 6.43 -49.24 -23.98
C ALA A 15 6.72 -47.79 -24.45
N LEU A 16 5.67 -47.04 -24.77
CA LEU A 16 5.77 -45.58 -24.95
C LEU A 16 6.01 -44.94 -23.55
N LEU A 17 7.26 -44.61 -23.28
CA LEU A 17 7.58 -43.68 -22.21
C LEU A 17 7.05 -42.29 -22.58
N ALA A 18 5.89 -41.94 -22.07
CA ALA A 18 5.42 -40.56 -22.05
C ALA A 18 6.32 -39.76 -21.11
N LEU A 19 7.36 -39.13 -21.65
CA LEU A 19 8.13 -38.10 -20.97
C LEU A 19 7.17 -36.92 -20.71
N SER A 20 6.58 -36.88 -19.53
CA SER A 20 5.92 -35.69 -19.02
C SER A 20 6.99 -34.60 -18.83
N PHE A 21 7.18 -33.77 -19.85
CA PHE A 21 7.91 -32.52 -19.70
C PHE A 21 7.08 -31.65 -18.75
N THR A 22 7.36 -31.72 -17.46
CA THR A 22 7.02 -30.64 -16.54
C THR A 22 7.86 -29.45 -16.96
N GLY A 23 7.30 -28.61 -17.85
CA GLY A 23 7.93 -27.39 -18.29
C GLY A 23 8.16 -26.51 -17.05
N ALA A 24 9.38 -26.54 -16.54
CA ALA A 24 9.82 -25.47 -15.64
C ALA A 24 9.68 -24.18 -16.45
N SER A 25 8.64 -23.36 -16.14
CA SER A 25 8.48 -22.06 -16.76
C SER A 25 9.74 -21.26 -16.49
N ALA A 26 10.55 -21.04 -17.50
CA ALA A 26 11.74 -20.22 -17.38
C ALA A 26 11.31 -18.83 -16.88
N ALA A 27 12.12 -18.23 -16.01
CA ALA A 27 11.87 -16.87 -15.56
C ALA A 27 11.80 -15.93 -16.77
N PRO A 28 10.87 -14.96 -16.79
CA PRO A 28 10.74 -14.06 -17.93
C PRO A 28 12.03 -13.26 -18.15
N SER A 29 12.34 -12.98 -19.40
CA SER A 29 13.49 -12.12 -19.75
C SER A 29 13.15 -10.67 -19.44
N ILE A 30 13.73 -10.13 -18.36
CA ILE A 30 13.64 -8.72 -17.99
C ILE A 30 15.01 -8.08 -18.29
N PRO A 31 15.07 -7.01 -19.14
CA PRO A 31 16.33 -6.54 -19.72
C PRO A 31 17.22 -5.72 -18.79
N CYS A 32 16.90 -5.65 -17.49
CA CYS A 32 17.67 -4.89 -16.50
C CYS A 32 18.10 -5.77 -15.32
N GLY A 33 19.30 -5.52 -14.80
CA GLY A 33 19.77 -6.15 -13.57
C GLY A 33 19.14 -5.58 -12.30
N THR A 34 18.65 -4.33 -12.37
CA THR A 34 17.93 -3.64 -11.30
C THR A 34 16.71 -2.94 -11.86
N ALA A 35 15.53 -3.29 -11.34
CA ALA A 35 14.27 -2.62 -11.66
C ALA A 35 13.97 -1.52 -10.64
N LYS A 36 13.40 -0.41 -11.12
CA LYS A 36 13.00 0.73 -10.29
C LYS A 36 11.58 0.52 -9.77
N LEU A 37 11.39 0.65 -8.45
CA LEU A 37 10.08 0.80 -7.86
C LEU A 37 9.86 2.28 -7.54
N ILE A 38 9.05 2.96 -8.35
CA ILE A 38 8.70 4.37 -8.15
C ILE A 38 7.75 4.46 -6.96
N VAL A 39 8.18 5.17 -5.91
CA VAL A 39 7.34 5.53 -4.76
C VAL A 39 6.91 6.99 -4.94
N PRO A 40 5.58 7.29 -5.04
CA PRO A 40 5.09 8.63 -5.39
C PRO A 40 5.12 9.64 -4.24
N TRP A 41 5.93 9.39 -3.21
CA TRP A 41 6.04 10.22 -2.00
C TRP A 41 7.49 10.48 -1.62
N GLY A 42 7.71 11.50 -0.81
CA GLY A 42 9.04 11.83 -0.29
C GLY A 42 9.60 10.74 0.63
N ALA A 43 10.92 10.61 0.64
CA ALA A 43 11.65 9.68 1.49
C ALA A 43 11.36 9.92 2.99
N GLY A 44 11.19 8.83 3.76
CA GLY A 44 10.85 8.84 5.18
C GLY A 44 9.36 9.02 5.47
N GLY A 45 8.49 9.13 4.45
CA GLY A 45 7.04 9.01 4.61
C GLY A 45 6.59 7.56 4.78
N GLY A 46 5.36 7.35 5.27
CA GLY A 46 4.85 5.99 5.55
C GLY A 46 4.97 5.03 4.36
N THR A 47 4.59 5.46 3.16
CA THR A 47 4.69 4.64 1.95
C THR A 47 6.15 4.30 1.60
N ASP A 48 7.08 5.25 1.75
CA ASP A 48 8.50 5.00 1.49
C ASP A 48 9.08 3.98 2.46
N VAL A 49 8.79 4.12 3.76
CA VAL A 49 9.26 3.19 4.80
C VAL A 49 8.78 1.77 4.52
N ILE A 50 7.49 1.61 4.18
CA ILE A 50 6.88 0.32 3.86
C ILE A 50 7.59 -0.33 2.67
N PHE A 51 7.68 0.38 1.55
CA PHE A 51 8.25 -0.21 0.34
C PHE A 51 9.75 -0.42 0.40
N ARG A 52 10.51 0.35 1.21
CA ARG A 52 11.92 0.03 1.46
C ARG A 52 12.10 -1.27 2.22
N GLN A 53 11.29 -1.51 3.24
CA GLN A 53 11.33 -2.78 3.97
C GLN A 53 10.91 -3.96 3.08
N MET A 54 9.86 -3.78 2.26
CA MET A 54 9.42 -4.79 1.30
C MET A 54 10.51 -5.10 0.27
N VAL A 55 11.12 -4.08 -0.34
CA VAL A 55 12.18 -4.22 -1.32
C VAL A 55 13.42 -4.86 -0.73
N ASP A 56 13.81 -4.50 0.49
CA ASP A 56 14.90 -5.15 1.20
C ASP A 56 14.65 -6.65 1.37
N LYS A 57 13.43 -7.04 1.78
CA LYS A 57 13.07 -8.45 1.92
C LYS A 57 13.03 -9.19 0.59
N VAL A 58 12.42 -8.59 -0.44
CA VAL A 58 12.40 -9.15 -1.81
C VAL A 58 13.81 -9.40 -2.31
N ASN A 59 14.71 -8.44 -2.13
CA ASN A 59 16.11 -8.56 -2.57
C ASN A 59 16.88 -9.62 -1.77
N LYS A 60 16.67 -9.70 -0.45
CA LYS A 60 17.27 -10.76 0.41
C LYS A 60 16.80 -12.15 0.03
N ASN A 61 15.60 -12.28 -0.51
CA ASN A 61 15.06 -13.54 -1.04
C ASN A 61 15.63 -13.90 -2.43
N GLY A 62 16.61 -13.15 -2.95
CA GLY A 62 17.30 -13.45 -4.21
C GLY A 62 16.59 -12.94 -5.46
N ALA A 63 15.89 -11.82 -5.37
CA ALA A 63 15.19 -11.21 -6.49
C ALA A 63 16.04 -11.02 -7.75
N LYS A 64 15.47 -11.33 -8.90
CA LYS A 64 16.04 -11.07 -10.23
C LYS A 64 14.93 -10.54 -11.16
N PRO A 65 15.01 -9.25 -11.58
CA PRO A 65 16.02 -8.25 -11.21
C PRO A 65 15.94 -7.84 -9.73
N GLN A 66 17.02 -7.28 -9.18
CA GLN A 66 16.98 -6.58 -7.90
C GLN A 66 16.05 -5.38 -7.98
N LEU A 67 15.40 -5.01 -6.87
CA LEU A 67 14.54 -3.83 -6.82
C LEU A 67 15.26 -2.65 -6.15
N GLN A 68 15.00 -1.45 -6.64
CA GLN A 68 15.47 -0.20 -6.06
C GLN A 68 14.31 0.78 -5.89
N VAL A 69 14.10 1.27 -4.67
CA VAL A 69 13.12 2.33 -4.42
C VAL A 69 13.62 3.67 -4.97
N VAL A 70 12.79 4.32 -5.79
CA VAL A 70 13.03 5.65 -6.35
C VAL A 70 11.88 6.57 -5.96
N ASN A 71 12.14 7.59 -5.15
CA ASN A 71 11.11 8.53 -4.74
C ASN A 71 10.86 9.58 -5.84
N VAL A 72 9.61 9.66 -6.31
CA VAL A 72 9.14 10.66 -7.27
C VAL A 72 7.91 11.35 -6.68
N GLY A 73 8.12 12.14 -5.64
CA GLY A 73 7.08 12.90 -4.97
C GLY A 73 6.64 14.14 -5.77
N GLY A 74 5.54 14.73 -5.32
CA GLY A 74 5.00 15.98 -5.87
C GLY A 74 3.57 15.82 -6.39
N GLN A 75 2.81 16.90 -6.29
CA GLN A 75 1.41 17.01 -6.75
C GLN A 75 0.48 15.93 -6.13
N GLY A 76 0.68 15.56 -4.88
CA GLY A 76 -0.11 14.51 -4.23
C GLY A 76 0.13 13.10 -4.77
N GLY A 77 1.33 12.82 -5.28
CA GLY A 77 1.72 11.53 -5.89
C GLY A 77 1.56 11.47 -7.41
N ASN A 78 0.89 12.46 -8.02
CA ASN A 78 0.58 12.47 -9.45
C ASN A 78 1.83 12.53 -10.34
N LYS A 79 2.92 13.18 -9.87
CA LYS A 79 4.18 13.21 -10.60
C LYS A 79 4.76 11.80 -10.79
N GLY A 80 4.78 11.00 -9.73
CA GLY A 80 5.22 9.60 -9.77
C GLY A 80 4.33 8.74 -10.66
N ALA A 81 3.00 8.88 -10.55
CA ALA A 81 2.05 8.17 -11.40
C ALA A 81 2.24 8.48 -12.89
N LYS A 82 2.41 9.77 -13.25
CA LYS A 82 2.68 10.19 -14.65
C LYS A 82 4.00 9.63 -15.18
N GLN A 83 5.03 9.57 -14.35
CA GLN A 83 6.31 8.99 -14.76
C GLN A 83 6.20 7.49 -14.97
N ALA A 84 5.54 6.79 -14.05
CA ALA A 84 5.37 5.35 -14.12
C ALA A 84 4.51 4.91 -15.31
N SER A 85 3.38 5.60 -15.58
CA SER A 85 2.47 5.23 -16.68
C SER A 85 3.11 5.39 -18.06
N LYS A 86 4.16 6.21 -18.20
CA LYS A 86 4.90 6.43 -19.44
C LYS A 86 6.15 5.57 -19.57
N ALA A 87 6.47 4.76 -18.56
CA ALA A 87 7.64 3.89 -18.61
C ALA A 87 7.41 2.71 -19.59
N LYS A 88 8.51 2.13 -20.07
CA LYS A 88 8.43 0.94 -20.93
C LYS A 88 7.82 -0.23 -20.18
N PRO A 89 6.95 -1.04 -20.82
CA PRO A 89 6.31 -2.20 -20.19
C PRO A 89 7.21 -3.44 -20.21
N ASP A 90 8.51 -3.27 -19.93
CA ASP A 90 9.55 -4.30 -20.00
C ASP A 90 9.92 -4.91 -18.65
N GLY A 91 9.24 -4.50 -17.58
CA GLY A 91 9.50 -4.95 -16.22
C GLY A 91 10.60 -4.19 -15.49
N CYS A 92 11.29 -3.23 -16.11
CA CYS A 92 12.35 -2.46 -15.48
C CYS A 92 11.86 -1.27 -14.65
N THR A 93 10.57 -0.95 -14.72
CA THR A 93 9.93 0.08 -13.90
C THR A 93 8.63 -0.45 -13.34
N LEU A 94 8.50 -0.39 -12.03
CA LEU A 94 7.30 -0.69 -11.27
C LEU A 94 6.83 0.58 -10.55
N PHE A 95 5.58 0.60 -10.15
CA PHE A 95 4.99 1.71 -9.42
C PHE A 95 4.33 1.23 -8.12
N ALA A 96 4.73 1.82 -7.02
CA ALA A 96 4.09 1.65 -5.72
C ALA A 96 2.79 2.46 -5.70
N ILE A 97 1.73 1.90 -6.30
CA ILE A 97 0.45 2.59 -6.39
C ILE A 97 -0.14 2.80 -5.00
N HIS A 98 -0.72 3.96 -4.81
CA HIS A 98 -1.37 4.38 -3.61
C HIS A 98 -2.80 4.79 -3.95
N GLN A 99 -3.74 4.52 -3.08
CA GLN A 99 -5.16 4.86 -3.28
C GLN A 99 -5.39 6.33 -3.68
N SER A 100 -4.46 7.24 -3.30
CA SER A 100 -4.51 8.65 -3.73
C SER A 100 -4.40 8.87 -5.24
N ALA A 101 -3.89 7.91 -6.01
CA ALA A 101 -3.94 7.99 -7.47
C ALA A 101 -5.40 7.95 -7.97
N ILE A 102 -6.21 7.10 -7.34
CA ILE A 102 -7.64 6.95 -7.64
C ILE A 102 -8.40 8.22 -7.19
N THR A 103 -8.17 8.68 -5.95
CA THR A 103 -8.84 9.88 -5.44
C THR A 103 -8.45 11.14 -6.24
N SER A 104 -7.21 11.23 -6.74
CA SER A 104 -6.75 12.32 -7.60
C SER A 104 -7.49 12.33 -8.95
N TYR A 105 -7.78 11.16 -9.53
CA TYR A 105 -8.57 11.05 -10.75
C TYR A 105 -10.00 11.57 -10.54
N PHE A 106 -10.70 11.06 -9.54
CA PHE A 106 -12.07 11.48 -9.24
C PHE A 106 -12.21 12.95 -8.81
N THR A 107 -11.14 13.57 -8.35
CA THR A 107 -11.09 15.02 -8.04
C THR A 107 -10.59 15.86 -9.21
N GLY A 108 -10.41 15.29 -10.41
CA GLY A 108 -9.99 15.98 -11.62
C GLY A 108 -8.53 16.49 -11.61
N ARG A 109 -7.68 15.96 -10.73
CA ARG A 109 -6.28 16.41 -10.59
C ARG A 109 -5.31 15.67 -11.52
N ILE A 110 -5.71 14.52 -12.03
CA ILE A 110 -4.97 13.70 -12.99
C ILE A 110 -5.97 12.95 -13.88
N ASP A 111 -5.59 12.73 -15.11
CA ASP A 111 -6.32 11.98 -16.13
C ASP A 111 -5.91 10.49 -16.23
N ILE A 112 -5.00 10.04 -15.35
CA ILE A 112 -4.51 8.67 -15.30
C ILE A 112 -5.32 7.89 -14.27
N THR A 113 -5.86 6.73 -14.70
CA THR A 113 -6.57 5.76 -13.84
C THR A 113 -5.71 4.52 -13.63
N TRP A 114 -6.30 3.51 -12.99
CA TRP A 114 -5.74 2.16 -12.90
C TRP A 114 -5.55 1.49 -14.28
N ASP A 115 -6.30 1.90 -15.31
CA ASP A 115 -6.19 1.36 -16.67
C ASP A 115 -4.85 1.64 -17.35
N ALA A 116 -4.08 2.60 -16.81
CA ALA A 116 -2.72 2.88 -17.25
C ALA A 116 -1.69 1.85 -16.75
N PHE A 117 -2.14 0.83 -16.01
CA PHE A 117 -1.25 -0.11 -15.34
C PHE A 117 -1.75 -1.55 -15.42
N GLU A 118 -0.81 -2.50 -15.28
CA GLU A 118 -1.08 -3.90 -14.98
C GLU A 118 -0.89 -4.15 -13.49
N THR A 119 -1.87 -4.76 -12.84
CA THR A 119 -1.84 -5.03 -11.39
C THR A 119 -0.91 -6.20 -11.09
N ILE A 120 0.02 -6.01 -10.15
CA ILE A 120 0.94 -7.05 -9.68
C ILE A 120 0.45 -7.63 -8.35
N SER A 121 0.30 -6.78 -7.34
CA SER A 121 -0.10 -7.22 -5.99
C SER A 121 -0.67 -6.06 -5.17
N MET A 122 -1.69 -6.32 -4.39
CA MET A 122 -2.01 -5.53 -3.21
C MET A 122 -1.00 -5.90 -2.13
N VAL A 123 -0.42 -4.90 -1.46
CA VAL A 123 0.67 -5.12 -0.51
C VAL A 123 0.25 -4.82 0.91
N THR A 124 -0.39 -3.68 1.15
CA THR A 124 -0.78 -3.27 2.51
C THR A 124 -2.10 -2.54 2.55
N SER A 125 -2.85 -2.79 3.64
CA SER A 125 -3.94 -1.96 4.11
C SER A 125 -3.53 -1.35 5.46
N THR A 126 -3.60 -0.04 5.59
CA THR A 126 -3.14 0.65 6.80
C THR A 126 -4.22 1.60 7.29
N PRO A 127 -4.84 1.36 8.44
CA PRO A 127 -5.80 2.29 9.01
C PRO A 127 -5.20 3.69 9.21
N SER A 128 -6.00 4.72 8.98
CA SER A 128 -5.59 6.09 9.27
C SER A 128 -5.78 6.41 10.75
N ILE A 129 -4.95 7.30 11.27
CA ILE A 129 -5.05 7.83 12.62
C ILE A 129 -5.33 9.32 12.52
N ILE A 130 -6.35 9.77 13.25
CA ILE A 130 -6.60 11.18 13.48
C ILE A 130 -5.60 11.65 14.52
N GLY A 131 -4.52 12.28 14.08
CA GLY A 131 -3.48 12.82 14.94
C GLY A 131 -3.74 14.28 15.31
N ALA A 132 -3.28 14.68 16.49
CA ALA A 132 -3.36 16.06 16.94
C ALA A 132 -2.04 16.53 17.57
N ASN A 133 -1.80 17.84 17.50
CA ASN A 133 -0.75 18.48 18.30
C ASN A 133 -1.06 18.34 19.79
N VAL A 134 -0.03 18.18 20.60
CA VAL A 134 -0.18 17.98 22.06
C VAL A 134 -0.82 19.17 22.79
N ASN A 135 -0.68 20.38 22.25
CA ASN A 135 -1.25 21.60 22.83
C ASN A 135 -2.76 21.78 22.59
N THR A 136 -3.39 20.85 21.82
CA THR A 136 -4.84 20.90 21.60
C THR A 136 -5.60 20.52 22.86
N PRO A 137 -6.79 21.14 23.14
CA PRO A 137 -7.55 20.87 24.36
C PRO A 137 -8.34 19.55 24.33
N TYR A 138 -8.37 18.84 23.19
CA TYR A 138 -9.09 17.59 23.02
C TYR A 138 -8.11 16.40 22.97
N ASN A 139 -8.55 15.25 23.53
CA ASN A 139 -7.75 14.03 23.64
C ASN A 139 -8.36 12.82 22.89
N ASN A 140 -9.54 13.01 22.29
CA ASN A 140 -10.27 11.98 21.57
C ASN A 140 -11.16 12.64 20.49
N ILE A 141 -11.76 11.81 19.60
CA ILE A 141 -12.61 12.31 18.52
C ILE A 141 -13.88 12.97 19.05
N SER A 142 -14.50 12.45 20.10
CA SER A 142 -15.72 13.05 20.65
C SER A 142 -15.48 14.47 21.16
N GLU A 143 -14.37 14.71 21.87
CA GLU A 143 -13.96 16.04 22.32
C GLU A 143 -13.60 16.97 21.15
N LEU A 144 -12.90 16.44 20.13
CA LEU A 144 -12.61 17.17 18.89
C LEU A 144 -13.90 17.62 18.19
N VAL A 145 -14.86 16.71 18.02
CA VAL A 145 -16.17 17.03 17.40
C VAL A 145 -16.91 18.10 18.20
N ALA A 146 -16.91 17.99 19.55
CA ALA A 146 -17.52 19.01 20.39
C ALA A 146 -16.85 20.40 20.25
N ALA A 147 -15.52 20.42 20.14
CA ALA A 147 -14.75 21.66 19.92
C ALA A 147 -15.03 22.25 18.50
N ALA A 148 -15.06 21.40 17.48
CA ALA A 148 -15.32 21.83 16.11
C ALA A 148 -16.76 22.34 15.91
N LYS A 149 -17.75 21.80 16.62
CA LYS A 149 -19.14 22.31 16.62
C LYS A 149 -19.24 23.70 17.23
N LYS A 150 -18.41 24.03 18.25
CA LYS A 150 -18.38 25.35 18.87
C LYS A 150 -17.72 26.42 17.99
N ALA A 151 -16.78 26.02 17.14
CA ALA A 151 -16.00 26.92 16.28
C ALA A 151 -15.83 26.32 14.87
N PRO A 152 -16.88 26.24 14.05
CA PRO A 152 -16.83 25.62 12.72
C PRO A 152 -15.78 26.26 11.80
N GLY A 153 -15.01 25.44 11.10
CA GLY A 153 -14.03 25.91 10.13
C GLY A 153 -12.78 26.60 10.71
N THR A 154 -12.56 26.56 12.02
CA THR A 154 -11.40 27.21 12.68
C THR A 154 -10.26 26.26 12.98
N ILE A 155 -10.56 24.98 13.28
CA ILE A 155 -9.55 23.97 13.59
C ILE A 155 -8.85 23.54 12.30
N THR A 156 -7.53 23.77 12.23
CA THR A 156 -6.73 23.43 11.06
C THR A 156 -6.48 21.93 10.96
N ALA A 157 -6.82 21.33 9.81
CA ALA A 157 -6.60 19.93 9.49
C ALA A 157 -5.65 19.80 8.28
N GLY A 158 -4.46 19.26 8.51
CA GLY A 158 -3.47 19.06 7.46
C GLY A 158 -3.71 17.79 6.66
N GLY A 159 -3.77 17.95 5.33
CA GLY A 159 -3.89 16.84 4.37
C GLY A 159 -3.19 17.16 3.06
N THR A 160 -2.98 16.17 2.22
CA THR A 160 -2.62 16.42 0.82
C THR A 160 -3.92 16.52 0.04
N PHE A 161 -4.19 17.67 -0.58
CA PHE A 161 -5.47 17.89 -1.26
C PHE A 161 -5.72 16.87 -2.38
N GLY A 162 -6.93 16.33 -2.42
CA GLY A 162 -7.34 15.27 -3.35
C GLY A 162 -6.69 13.91 -3.07
N SER A 163 -6.05 13.71 -1.90
CA SER A 163 -5.52 12.42 -1.49
C SER A 163 -6.19 11.87 -0.24
N THR A 164 -5.89 10.62 0.07
CA THR A 164 -6.40 9.88 1.24
C THR A 164 -6.33 10.66 2.56
N SER A 165 -5.26 11.44 2.76
CA SER A 165 -5.08 12.21 3.99
C SER A 165 -6.00 13.43 4.13
N GLN A 166 -6.58 13.93 3.05
CA GLN A 166 -7.68 14.87 3.12
C GLN A 166 -9.01 14.14 3.28
N PHE A 167 -9.20 13.05 2.53
CA PHE A 167 -10.46 12.31 2.54
C PHE A 167 -10.86 11.82 3.93
N VAL A 168 -9.93 11.40 4.77
CA VAL A 168 -10.25 10.97 6.13
C VAL A 168 -10.92 12.09 6.96
N PHE A 169 -10.51 13.35 6.76
CA PHE A 169 -11.15 14.48 7.43
C PHE A 169 -12.48 14.84 6.80
N LEU A 170 -12.62 14.72 5.47
CA LEU A 170 -13.92 14.90 4.79
C LEU A 170 -14.94 13.85 5.24
N LEU A 171 -14.52 12.59 5.41
CA LEU A 171 -15.36 11.54 5.97
C LEU A 171 -15.76 11.83 7.42
N LEU A 172 -14.83 12.37 8.22
CA LEU A 172 -15.15 12.76 9.59
C LEU A 172 -16.11 13.95 9.64
N GLU A 173 -15.97 14.92 8.73
CA GLU A 173 -16.92 16.03 8.55
C GLU A 173 -18.31 15.53 8.19
N ASP A 174 -18.38 14.60 7.22
CA ASP A 174 -19.65 14.01 6.75
C ASP A 174 -20.34 13.23 7.86
N ALA A 175 -19.61 12.37 8.57
CA ALA A 175 -20.14 11.54 9.64
C ALA A 175 -20.58 12.31 10.89
N THR A 176 -20.06 13.54 11.13
CA THR A 176 -20.26 14.27 12.39
C THR A 176 -20.90 15.65 12.22
N GLY A 177 -21.03 16.14 10.99
CA GLY A 177 -21.58 17.45 10.65
C GLY A 177 -20.68 18.63 11.02
N VAL A 178 -19.41 18.41 11.38
CA VAL A 178 -18.45 19.48 11.67
C VAL A 178 -17.76 19.99 10.41
N LYS A 179 -17.00 21.09 10.53
CA LYS A 179 -16.15 21.62 9.46
C LYS A 179 -14.79 21.96 9.99
N PHE A 180 -13.74 21.59 9.24
CA PHE A 180 -12.35 21.92 9.52
C PHE A 180 -11.80 22.95 8.53
N LYS A 181 -10.71 23.62 8.89
CA LYS A 181 -9.93 24.45 7.99
C LYS A 181 -8.84 23.58 7.37
N HIS A 182 -9.05 23.11 6.15
CA HIS A 182 -8.09 22.26 5.46
C HIS A 182 -6.83 23.03 5.05
N VAL A 183 -5.65 22.47 5.33
CA VAL A 183 -4.33 23.02 4.99
C VAL A 183 -3.56 21.98 4.18
N SER A 184 -3.05 22.38 3.00
CA SER A 184 -2.38 21.44 2.09
C SER A 184 -0.91 21.22 2.46
N TYR A 185 -0.50 19.94 2.50
CA TYR A 185 0.88 19.48 2.61
C TYR A 185 1.16 18.38 1.61
N ASP A 186 2.32 18.38 0.97
CA ASP A 186 2.67 17.34 0.00
C ASP A 186 3.33 16.15 0.70
N GLY A 187 2.48 15.30 1.31
CA GLY A 187 2.85 14.05 1.96
C GLY A 187 3.02 14.09 3.48
N THR A 188 3.19 12.91 4.06
CA THR A 188 3.19 12.69 5.52
C THR A 188 4.33 13.42 6.23
N LYS A 189 5.54 13.46 5.63
CA LYS A 189 6.71 14.08 6.29
C LYS A 189 6.48 15.56 6.62
N GLN A 190 6.06 16.36 5.62
CA GLN A 190 5.81 17.80 5.80
C GLN A 190 4.67 18.04 6.78
N ARG A 191 3.58 17.26 6.67
CA ARG A 191 2.43 17.31 7.56
C ARG A 191 2.80 16.99 9.01
N MET A 192 3.61 15.94 9.22
CA MET A 192 4.12 15.58 10.56
C MET A 192 4.97 16.70 11.17
N THR A 193 5.86 17.31 10.38
CA THR A 193 6.68 18.45 10.83
C THR A 193 5.78 19.61 11.26
N ALA A 194 4.77 19.96 10.44
CA ALA A 194 3.84 21.03 10.76
C ALA A 194 2.98 20.73 12.01
N LEU A 195 2.57 19.48 12.18
CA LEU A 195 1.79 19.03 13.35
C LEU A 195 2.62 19.09 14.64
N LEU A 196 3.88 18.64 14.59
CA LEU A 196 4.82 18.73 15.73
C LEU A 196 5.16 20.17 16.10
N ALA A 197 5.27 21.06 15.10
CA ALA A 197 5.57 22.48 15.28
C ALA A 197 4.33 23.34 15.65
N ASP A 198 3.16 22.72 15.85
CA ASP A 198 1.88 23.41 16.12
C ASP A 198 1.40 24.38 15.02
N ASN A 199 1.92 24.25 13.80
CA ASN A 199 1.46 25.01 12.64
C ASN A 199 0.08 24.57 12.14
N ILE A 200 -0.32 23.34 12.46
CA ILE A 200 -1.67 22.78 12.30
C ILE A 200 -2.07 22.02 13.56
N LYS A 201 -3.38 21.97 13.81
CA LYS A 201 -3.92 21.30 14.99
C LYS A 201 -4.16 19.82 14.79
N LEU A 202 -4.57 19.42 13.60
CA LEU A 202 -4.87 18.04 13.20
C LEU A 202 -4.07 17.62 11.98
N GLY A 203 -3.81 16.32 11.86
CA GLY A 203 -3.22 15.70 10.67
C GLY A 203 -3.57 14.21 10.62
N GLU A 204 -3.87 13.70 9.44
CA GLU A 204 -3.85 12.25 9.23
C GLU A 204 -2.41 11.77 9.36
N ILE A 205 -2.18 10.79 10.20
CA ILE A 205 -0.86 10.24 10.46
C ILE A 205 -0.86 8.73 10.24
N ASN A 206 0.25 8.25 9.65
CA ASN A 206 0.51 6.81 9.56
C ASN A 206 1.25 6.38 10.83
N LEU A 207 0.80 5.31 11.49
CA LEU A 207 1.35 4.91 12.77
C LEU A 207 2.83 4.51 12.67
N ALA A 208 3.26 3.87 11.58
CA ALA A 208 4.68 3.53 11.39
C ALA A 208 5.61 4.74 11.48
N ALA A 209 5.17 5.90 10.96
CA ALA A 209 5.92 7.14 11.05
C ALA A 209 5.71 7.87 12.41
N ALA A 210 4.58 7.68 13.05
CA ALA A 210 4.14 8.49 14.20
C ALA A 210 4.35 7.82 15.57
N ILE A 211 4.45 6.49 15.64
CA ILE A 211 4.42 5.73 16.91
C ILE A 211 5.45 6.23 17.93
N LYS A 212 6.65 6.56 17.51
CA LYS A 212 7.69 7.10 18.38
C LYS A 212 7.32 8.46 18.98
N PHE A 213 6.61 9.30 18.25
CA PHE A 213 6.17 10.61 18.72
C PHE A 213 4.96 10.50 19.65
N ILE A 214 4.06 9.55 19.37
CA ILE A 214 2.90 9.24 20.25
C ILE A 214 3.41 8.69 21.59
N LYS A 215 4.30 7.67 21.57
CA LYS A 215 4.89 7.10 22.80
C LYS A 215 5.72 8.10 23.59
N ALA A 216 6.36 9.06 22.92
CA ALA A 216 7.11 10.14 23.56
C ALA A 216 6.23 11.32 24.04
N GLY A 217 4.90 11.23 23.90
CA GLY A 217 3.96 12.29 24.29
C GLY A 217 4.10 13.58 23.45
N LYS A 218 4.68 13.50 22.25
CA LYS A 218 4.87 14.65 21.35
C LYS A 218 3.74 14.82 20.33
N LEU A 219 2.91 13.81 20.17
CA LEU A 219 1.69 13.82 19.37
C LEU A 219 0.59 13.07 20.11
N LYS A 220 -0.65 13.49 19.92
CA LYS A 220 -1.85 12.75 20.34
C LYS A 220 -2.37 11.93 19.18
N ALA A 221 -2.83 10.70 19.48
CA ALA A 221 -3.70 9.92 18.60
C ALA A 221 -5.11 10.03 19.16
N LEU A 222 -6.00 10.74 18.48
CA LEU A 222 -7.37 10.97 18.94
C LEU A 222 -8.29 9.78 18.66
N GLY A 223 -7.98 9.00 17.64
CA GLY A 223 -8.72 7.80 17.26
C GLY A 223 -8.18 7.17 15.99
N VAL A 224 -8.53 5.91 15.79
CA VAL A 224 -8.17 5.13 14.60
C VAL A 224 -9.40 4.91 13.72
N THR A 225 -9.24 4.93 12.39
CA THR A 225 -10.34 4.75 11.45
C THR A 225 -10.44 3.28 10.99
N ASN A 226 -10.44 2.37 11.95
CA ASN A 226 -10.54 0.93 11.75
C ASN A 226 -11.79 0.40 12.48
N ASP A 227 -12.22 -0.80 12.16
CA ASP A 227 -13.31 -1.51 12.82
C ASP A 227 -12.93 -2.01 14.22
N ALA A 228 -11.63 -2.21 14.46
CA ALA A 228 -11.07 -2.60 15.76
C ALA A 228 -9.93 -1.66 16.17
N ARG A 229 -9.64 -1.59 17.48
CA ARG A 229 -8.46 -0.90 18.00
C ARG A 229 -7.18 -1.58 17.50
N LEU A 230 -6.08 -0.82 17.47
CA LEU A 230 -4.79 -1.33 17.05
C LEU A 230 -4.00 -1.84 18.26
N ASP A 231 -3.46 -3.06 18.18
CA ASP A 231 -2.73 -3.72 19.28
C ASP A 231 -1.56 -2.89 19.83
N GLN A 232 -0.97 -2.05 18.99
CA GLN A 232 0.21 -1.26 19.36
C GLN A 232 -0.14 0.04 20.09
N ILE A 233 -1.41 0.45 20.03
CA ILE A 233 -2.00 1.59 20.73
C ILE A 233 -3.41 1.21 21.25
N PRO A 234 -3.54 0.17 22.07
CA PRO A 234 -4.84 -0.43 22.44
C PRO A 234 -5.73 0.53 23.24
N ASP A 235 -5.15 1.54 23.87
CA ASP A 235 -5.88 2.57 24.60
C ASP A 235 -6.58 3.58 23.70
N ILE A 236 -6.19 3.66 22.42
CA ILE A 236 -6.79 4.57 21.45
C ILE A 236 -8.02 3.92 20.84
N LYS A 237 -9.17 4.52 21.12
CA LYS A 237 -10.48 4.06 20.60
C LYS A 237 -10.59 4.26 19.09
N THR A 238 -11.43 3.43 18.46
CA THR A 238 -11.80 3.64 17.05
C THR A 238 -12.69 4.89 16.91
N ALA A 239 -12.80 5.40 15.69
CA ALA A 239 -13.73 6.50 15.40
C ALA A 239 -15.18 6.10 15.71
N GLN A 240 -15.55 4.85 15.39
CA GLN A 240 -16.89 4.30 15.64
C GLN A 240 -17.20 4.20 17.14
N GLU A 241 -16.26 3.72 17.99
CA GLU A 241 -16.41 3.70 19.45
C GLU A 241 -16.61 5.10 20.04
N GLN A 242 -16.26 6.15 19.30
CA GLN A 242 -16.36 7.54 19.68
C GLN A 242 -17.52 8.29 19.00
N GLY A 243 -18.44 7.56 18.36
CA GLY A 243 -19.64 8.11 17.74
C GLY A 243 -19.45 8.68 16.33
N ALA A 244 -18.29 8.51 15.70
CA ALA A 244 -18.04 8.89 14.31
C ALA A 244 -17.96 7.62 13.45
N ASN A 245 -18.96 7.39 12.60
CA ASN A 245 -18.99 6.19 11.73
C ASN A 245 -18.01 6.35 10.55
N VAL A 246 -16.71 6.25 10.84
CA VAL A 246 -15.65 6.35 9.85
C VAL A 246 -14.76 5.12 9.93
N ILE A 247 -14.79 4.31 8.87
CA ILE A 247 -13.80 3.25 8.61
C ILE A 247 -13.05 3.67 7.34
N PHE A 248 -11.74 3.77 7.43
CA PHE A 248 -10.90 4.19 6.32
C PHE A 248 -9.47 3.67 6.49
N ALA A 249 -9.01 2.93 5.50
CA ALA A 249 -7.63 2.47 5.42
C ALA A 249 -6.95 2.99 4.14
N VAL A 250 -5.65 3.13 4.20
CA VAL A 250 -4.83 3.51 3.04
C VAL A 250 -4.31 2.24 2.39
N GLU A 251 -4.84 1.96 1.21
CA GLU A 251 -4.45 0.80 0.40
C GLU A 251 -3.23 1.13 -0.46
N ARG A 252 -2.29 0.17 -0.53
CA ARG A 252 -1.08 0.28 -1.35
C ARG A 252 -0.80 -1.03 -2.06
N GLY A 253 -0.45 -0.92 -3.32
CA GLY A 253 -0.08 -2.06 -4.15
C GLY A 253 1.14 -1.79 -5.01
N VAL A 254 1.52 -2.79 -5.79
CA VAL A 254 2.53 -2.67 -6.84
C VAL A 254 1.86 -2.94 -8.18
N VAL A 255 2.15 -2.07 -9.14
CA VAL A 255 1.68 -2.20 -10.52
C VAL A 255 2.84 -1.99 -11.49
N ALA A 256 2.67 -2.45 -12.72
CA ALA A 256 3.58 -2.20 -13.84
C ALA A 256 2.89 -1.31 -14.88
N PRO A 257 3.63 -0.65 -15.80
CA PRO A 257 3.04 0.08 -16.91
C PRO A 257 2.12 -0.82 -17.76
N LYS A 258 1.08 -0.22 -18.34
CA LYS A 258 0.15 -0.93 -19.24
C LYS A 258 0.88 -1.60 -20.39
N GLY A 259 0.48 -2.85 -20.71
CA GLY A 259 1.11 -3.69 -21.73
C GLY A 259 2.31 -4.50 -21.23
N THR A 260 2.64 -4.46 -19.94
CA THR A 260 3.61 -5.41 -19.34
C THR A 260 3.05 -6.82 -19.45
N SER A 261 3.87 -7.77 -19.94
CA SER A 261 3.41 -9.15 -20.19
C SER A 261 2.95 -9.84 -18.91
N ALA A 262 1.95 -10.73 -19.05
CA ALA A 262 1.43 -11.52 -17.93
C ALA A 262 2.51 -12.35 -17.23
N GLU A 263 3.54 -12.80 -17.94
CA GLU A 263 4.67 -13.54 -17.37
C GLU A 263 5.50 -12.66 -16.42
N ILE A 264 5.78 -11.41 -16.83
CA ILE A 264 6.50 -10.43 -16.00
C ILE A 264 5.66 -10.07 -14.76
N VAL A 265 4.35 -9.82 -14.95
CA VAL A 265 3.41 -9.54 -13.85
C VAL A 265 3.41 -10.69 -12.84
N LYS A 266 3.26 -11.92 -13.30
CA LYS A 266 3.26 -13.13 -12.45
C LYS A 266 4.61 -13.34 -11.73
N HIS A 267 5.71 -13.03 -12.40
CA HIS A 267 7.05 -13.12 -11.83
C HIS A 267 7.17 -12.18 -10.61
N TYR A 268 6.83 -10.90 -10.78
CA TYR A 268 6.85 -9.94 -9.68
C TYR A 268 5.83 -10.25 -8.60
N ALA A 269 4.63 -10.71 -8.95
CA ALA A 269 3.62 -11.12 -7.97
C ALA A 269 4.17 -12.19 -7.01
N LYS A 270 4.84 -13.23 -7.54
CA LYS A 270 5.50 -14.27 -6.71
C LYS A 270 6.60 -13.69 -5.82
N MET A 271 7.38 -12.72 -6.31
CA MET A 271 8.44 -12.09 -5.52
C MET A 271 7.87 -11.32 -4.32
N PHE A 272 6.82 -10.52 -4.54
CA PHE A 272 6.15 -9.77 -3.48
C PHE A 272 5.38 -10.68 -2.52
N GLU A 273 4.71 -11.72 -3.04
CA GLU A 273 4.03 -12.74 -2.23
C GLU A 273 5.01 -13.47 -1.31
N GLY A 274 6.14 -13.94 -1.84
CA GLY A 274 7.19 -14.61 -1.06
C GLY A 274 7.75 -13.73 0.06
N ALA A 275 7.90 -12.42 -0.18
CA ALA A 275 8.31 -11.48 0.84
C ALA A 275 7.20 -11.23 1.87
N ALA A 276 5.96 -11.09 1.43
CA ALA A 276 4.80 -10.83 2.29
C ALA A 276 4.47 -12.02 3.20
N MET A 277 4.71 -13.25 2.75
CA MET A 277 4.45 -14.48 3.53
C MET A 277 5.56 -14.81 4.54
N ASP A 278 6.71 -14.14 4.47
CA ASP A 278 7.80 -14.34 5.40
C ASP A 278 7.42 -13.94 6.84
N LYS A 279 7.71 -14.82 7.80
CA LYS A 279 7.28 -14.65 9.20
C LYS A 279 7.96 -13.44 9.86
N ASP A 280 9.25 -13.24 9.62
CA ASP A 280 10.00 -12.13 10.21
C ASP A 280 9.56 -10.80 9.60
N PHE A 281 9.27 -10.81 8.29
CA PHE A 281 8.72 -9.64 7.62
C PHE A 281 7.31 -9.31 8.13
N LYS A 282 6.42 -10.30 8.28
CA LYS A 282 5.09 -10.12 8.89
C LYS A 282 5.20 -9.53 10.29
N ALA A 283 6.08 -10.07 11.13
CA ALA A 283 6.30 -9.56 12.48
C ALA A 283 6.81 -8.10 12.47
N ALA A 284 7.77 -7.78 11.62
CA ALA A 284 8.28 -6.41 11.47
C ALA A 284 7.19 -5.45 10.96
N MET A 285 6.36 -5.89 10.00
CA MET A 285 5.25 -5.11 9.50
C MET A 285 4.15 -4.94 10.56
N HIS A 286 3.83 -5.97 11.31
CA HIS A 286 2.87 -5.91 12.42
C HIS A 286 3.34 -4.92 13.49
N LEU A 287 4.61 -4.94 13.88
CA LEU A 287 5.21 -3.92 14.77
C LEU A 287 5.13 -2.50 14.19
N SER A 288 5.15 -2.38 12.85
CA SER A 288 5.01 -1.12 12.13
C SER A 288 3.55 -0.78 11.76
N LEU A 289 2.58 -1.63 12.15
CA LEU A 289 1.13 -1.50 11.88
C LEU A 289 0.73 -1.56 10.41
N ILE A 290 1.37 -2.40 9.69
CA ILE A 290 1.06 -2.64 8.31
C ILE A 290 0.41 -4.01 8.23
N HIS A 291 -0.92 -4.04 8.04
CA HIS A 291 -1.58 -5.27 7.64
C HIS A 291 -1.15 -5.58 6.20
N ILE A 292 -0.42 -6.68 6.04
CA ILE A 292 -0.11 -7.22 4.73
C ILE A 292 -1.41 -7.86 4.24
N SER A 293 -2.00 -7.28 3.19
CA SER A 293 -3.10 -7.92 2.49
C SER A 293 -2.59 -9.23 1.91
N GLU A 294 -3.30 -10.34 2.13
CA GLU A 294 -2.99 -11.54 1.37
C GLU A 294 -3.08 -11.19 -0.12
N PRO A 295 -2.08 -11.61 -0.94
CA PRO A 295 -2.11 -11.31 -2.36
C PRO A 295 -3.41 -11.89 -2.93
N THR A 296 -4.30 -11.03 -3.37
CA THR A 296 -5.50 -11.46 -4.06
C THR A 296 -5.06 -12.16 -5.33
N ARG A 297 -5.21 -13.50 -5.38
CA ARG A 297 -5.11 -14.24 -6.62
C ARG A 297 -6.12 -13.66 -7.59
N GLN A 298 -5.63 -13.10 -8.68
CA GLN A 298 -6.46 -12.85 -9.86
C GLN A 298 -6.75 -14.19 -10.55
N ASP A 299 -7.63 -14.98 -9.94
CA ASP A 299 -8.33 -16.07 -10.59
C ASP A 299 -9.73 -15.56 -10.96
N ARG A 300 -9.79 -14.62 -11.90
CA ARG A 300 -11.04 -14.31 -12.64
C ARG A 300 -10.72 -13.74 -14.02
#